data_a1d1a802e42b1729508ab01d3b31ac3a
#
_entry.id   a1d1a802e42b1729508ab01d3b31ac3a
#
_cell.length_a   1.000
_cell.length_b   1.000
_cell.length_c   1.000
_cell.angle_alpha   90.00
_cell.angle_beta   90.00
_cell.angle_gamma   90.00
#
_symmetry.space_group_name_H-M   'P 1'
#
loop_
_entity.id
_entity.type
_entity.pdbx_description
1 polymer ?
#
loop_
_entity_poly.entity_id
_entity_poly.type
_entity_poly.pdbx_seq_one_letter_code
_entity_poly.pdbx_strand_id
1 'polypeptide(L)'
;TGFEYVIPTHQGRAAENVLFSHLVKGGDIVPGNSHFDTTKGHIESRKAFAIDCTVDEAKNTQLEVPFKGNVDPKKLEKVLAENADKVPFIIVTVTNNTAGGQPVSMQNLREVRAIADKYGKRVIFDSARFVENAYFIRTREEGYADKTIKEICKEMFSYADGMTMSSKKDGLVNMGGFIATRHEDWYEGAKKFCIPFEGFLTYGGMNGRDMAALAVGLDENTELETIETRIRQVQYLAAKLDEYGIPYQRPVGGHAIFVDADRVLDQVPKEEFPAQTLAIELYIEAGVRGCEIGYILADRDPVTRENRFGGLDL
;
A
#
# COMPACT_ATOMS: atom_id res chain seq x y z
N THR A 1 9.66 14.13 -4.74
CA THR A 1 8.28 14.18 -4.21
C THR A 1 7.69 15.60 -4.15
N GLY A 2 8.51 16.63 -3.86
CA GLY A 2 8.07 18.01 -3.69
C GLY A 2 7.37 18.31 -2.35
N PHE A 3 7.53 17.45 -1.36
CA PHE A 3 7.12 17.72 0.02
C PHE A 3 8.16 18.57 0.74
N GLU A 4 7.71 19.50 1.56
CA GLU A 4 8.56 20.48 2.25
C GLU A 4 9.07 19.94 3.59
N TYR A 5 8.23 19.21 4.32
CA TYR A 5 8.55 18.72 5.66
C TYR A 5 8.78 17.21 5.64
N VAL A 6 9.88 16.75 6.26
CA VAL A 6 10.24 15.33 6.33
C VAL A 6 10.60 14.95 7.75
N ILE A 7 10.09 13.81 8.24
CA ILE A 7 10.44 13.19 9.50
C ILE A 7 10.96 11.78 9.22
N PRO A 8 12.24 11.50 9.43
CA PRO A 8 12.78 10.15 9.30
C PRO A 8 12.26 9.23 10.41
N THR A 9 12.14 7.94 10.11
CA THR A 9 11.81 6.87 11.05
C THR A 9 12.59 5.61 10.70
N HIS A 10 12.71 4.66 11.62
CA HIS A 10 13.49 3.45 11.33
C HIS A 10 12.77 2.47 10.38
N GLN A 11 11.44 2.60 10.18
CA GLN A 11 10.67 1.81 9.22
C GLN A 11 9.26 2.40 8.97
N GLY A 12 8.53 1.87 7.97
CA GLY A 12 7.23 2.39 7.59
C GLY A 12 6.16 2.33 8.68
N ARG A 13 6.05 1.20 9.41
CA ARG A 13 5.08 1.12 10.52
C ARG A 13 5.35 2.11 11.65
N ALA A 14 6.60 2.56 11.80
CA ALA A 14 6.94 3.62 12.72
C ALA A 14 6.48 4.98 12.19
N ALA A 15 6.62 5.24 10.89
CA ALA A 15 6.07 6.43 10.24
C ALA A 15 4.55 6.50 10.42
N GLU A 16 3.84 5.40 10.20
CA GLU A 16 2.39 5.30 10.47
C GLU A 16 2.08 5.58 11.94
N ASN A 17 2.79 4.95 12.88
CA ASN A 17 2.57 5.17 14.31
C ASN A 17 2.72 6.65 14.70
N VAL A 18 3.82 7.28 14.26
CA VAL A 18 4.11 8.69 14.56
C VAL A 18 3.06 9.62 13.98
N LEU A 19 2.72 9.45 12.68
CA LEU A 19 1.77 10.33 12.01
C LEU A 19 0.34 10.13 12.54
N PHE A 20 -0.10 8.87 12.69
CA PHE A 20 -1.47 8.58 13.12
C PHE A 20 -1.69 8.86 14.61
N SER A 21 -0.63 8.90 15.44
CA SER A 21 -0.74 9.39 16.82
C SER A 21 -1.18 10.84 16.90
N HIS A 22 -0.87 11.62 15.87
CA HIS A 22 -1.36 12.99 15.75
C HIS A 22 -2.73 13.08 15.08
N LEU A 23 -2.95 12.33 14.01
CA LEU A 23 -4.08 12.55 13.11
C LEU A 23 -5.33 11.74 13.44
N VAL A 24 -5.20 10.56 14.10
CA VAL A 24 -6.31 9.62 14.29
C VAL A 24 -6.77 9.61 15.73
N LYS A 25 -8.08 9.74 15.93
CA LYS A 25 -8.76 9.70 17.24
C LYS A 25 -9.80 8.58 17.25
N GLY A 26 -10.22 8.20 18.45
CA GLY A 26 -11.30 7.22 18.61
C GLY A 26 -12.59 7.68 17.96
N GLY A 27 -13.20 6.81 17.18
CA GLY A 27 -14.42 7.07 16.41
C GLY A 27 -14.18 7.66 15.01
N ASP A 28 -12.93 7.99 14.64
CA ASP A 28 -12.60 8.44 13.30
C ASP A 28 -12.79 7.32 12.28
N ILE A 29 -13.03 7.71 11.04
CA ILE A 29 -13.17 6.82 9.87
C ILE A 29 -12.11 7.20 8.87
N VAL A 30 -11.26 6.24 8.50
CA VAL A 30 -10.22 6.43 7.49
C VAL A 30 -10.56 5.61 6.26
N PRO A 31 -11.08 6.22 5.18
CA PRO A 31 -11.32 5.53 3.92
C PRO A 31 -10.04 5.45 3.09
N GLY A 32 -9.93 4.37 2.30
CA GLY A 32 -8.82 4.18 1.37
C GLY A 32 -9.15 3.15 0.32
N ASN A 33 -8.17 2.78 -0.54
CA ASN A 33 -8.32 1.59 -1.36
C ASN A 33 -8.33 0.34 -0.46
N SER A 34 -7.34 -0.51 -0.35
CA SER A 34 -7.29 -1.49 0.75
C SER A 34 -6.18 -1.11 1.70
N HIS A 35 -6.46 -1.09 2.99
CA HIS A 35 -5.47 -0.78 4.00
C HIS A 35 -4.48 -1.94 4.15
N PHE A 36 -3.20 -1.62 4.25
CA PHE A 36 -2.20 -2.60 4.64
C PHE A 36 -2.39 -2.99 6.12
N ASP A 37 -1.90 -4.15 6.54
CA ASP A 37 -2.11 -4.70 7.88
C ASP A 37 -1.69 -3.74 9.00
N THR A 38 -0.49 -3.14 8.88
CA THR A 38 0.01 -2.18 9.89
C THR A 38 -0.77 -0.88 9.88
N THR A 39 -1.17 -0.39 8.71
CA THR A 39 -2.03 0.78 8.55
C THR A 39 -3.36 0.57 9.26
N LYS A 40 -4.03 -0.56 8.96
CA LYS A 40 -5.28 -0.96 9.60
C LYS A 40 -5.08 -1.12 11.11
N GLY A 41 -4.02 -1.81 11.53
CA GLY A 41 -3.68 -2.01 12.94
C GLY A 41 -3.49 -0.70 13.70
N HIS A 42 -2.80 0.29 13.12
CA HIS A 42 -2.61 1.60 13.75
C HIS A 42 -3.90 2.41 13.84
N ILE A 43 -4.77 2.34 12.85
CA ILE A 43 -6.09 2.95 12.90
C ILE A 43 -6.94 2.32 13.99
N GLU A 44 -7.05 0.99 13.97
CA GLU A 44 -7.89 0.22 14.89
C GLU A 44 -7.41 0.27 16.34
N SER A 45 -6.10 0.29 16.59
CA SER A 45 -5.54 0.44 17.95
C SER A 45 -5.93 1.76 18.61
N ARG A 46 -6.27 2.76 17.80
CA ARG A 46 -6.77 4.06 18.25
C ARG A 46 -8.30 4.11 18.37
N LYS A 47 -8.97 2.94 18.24
CA LYS A 47 -10.44 2.83 18.25
C LYS A 47 -11.12 3.61 17.12
N ALA A 48 -10.44 3.72 15.98
CA ALA A 48 -10.95 4.26 14.72
C ALA A 48 -11.27 3.13 13.74
N PHE A 49 -11.88 3.44 12.60
CA PHE A 49 -12.36 2.49 11.62
C PHE A 49 -11.63 2.68 10.28
N ALA A 50 -11.03 1.62 9.77
CA ALA A 50 -10.46 1.55 8.43
C ALA A 50 -11.53 1.04 7.45
N ILE A 51 -11.88 1.82 6.43
CA ILE A 51 -12.93 1.46 5.47
C ILE A 51 -12.31 1.28 4.08
N ASP A 52 -12.35 0.05 3.57
CA ASP A 52 -11.82 -0.27 2.26
C ASP A 52 -12.83 0.11 1.15
N CYS A 53 -12.38 0.96 0.24
CA CYS A 53 -13.13 1.45 -0.91
C CYS A 53 -12.50 1.00 -2.23
N THR A 54 -11.91 -0.20 -2.27
CA THR A 54 -11.30 -0.76 -3.48
C THR A 54 -12.37 -1.07 -4.52
N VAL A 55 -12.00 -0.95 -5.80
CA VAL A 55 -12.85 -1.38 -6.94
C VAL A 55 -13.20 -2.87 -6.82
N ASP A 56 -14.39 -3.26 -7.25
CA ASP A 56 -14.87 -4.65 -7.11
C ASP A 56 -14.10 -5.64 -7.99
N GLU A 57 -13.52 -5.17 -9.09
CA GLU A 57 -12.65 -5.95 -9.97
C GLU A 57 -11.44 -6.56 -9.24
N ALA A 58 -10.99 -5.94 -8.15
CA ALA A 58 -9.90 -6.46 -7.32
C ALA A 58 -10.20 -7.84 -6.71
N LYS A 59 -11.48 -8.14 -6.47
CA LYS A 59 -11.93 -9.41 -5.88
C LYS A 59 -11.94 -10.59 -6.86
N ASN A 60 -11.88 -10.32 -8.16
CA ASN A 60 -11.79 -11.38 -9.16
C ASN A 60 -10.33 -11.58 -9.58
N THR A 61 -9.68 -12.58 -9.00
CA THR A 61 -8.26 -12.86 -9.24
C THR A 61 -7.94 -13.13 -10.70
N GLN A 62 -8.88 -13.68 -11.49
CA GLN A 62 -8.67 -14.06 -12.87
C GLN A 62 -9.03 -12.97 -13.88
N LEU A 63 -9.59 -11.85 -13.42
CA LEU A 63 -9.93 -10.74 -14.30
C LEU A 63 -8.68 -9.92 -14.66
N GLU A 64 -8.44 -9.76 -15.94
CA GLU A 64 -7.31 -9.01 -16.50
C GLU A 64 -7.70 -7.56 -16.76
N VAL A 65 -7.62 -6.70 -15.75
CA VAL A 65 -7.77 -5.24 -15.88
C VAL A 65 -6.55 -4.51 -15.31
N PRO A 66 -6.11 -3.40 -15.89
CA PRO A 66 -4.77 -2.85 -15.66
C PRO A 66 -4.53 -2.28 -14.24
N PHE A 67 -5.60 -1.83 -13.53
CA PHE A 67 -5.47 -1.05 -12.29
C PHE A 67 -6.48 -1.49 -11.21
N LYS A 68 -6.38 -2.73 -10.76
CA LYS A 68 -7.25 -3.29 -9.71
C LYS A 68 -6.96 -2.72 -8.31
N GLY A 69 -5.88 -1.96 -8.15
CA GLY A 69 -5.56 -1.25 -6.92
C GLY A 69 -6.34 0.05 -6.71
N ASN A 70 -7.12 0.49 -7.68
CA ASN A 70 -7.86 1.74 -7.66
C ASN A 70 -8.84 1.84 -6.47
N VAL A 71 -9.02 3.07 -6.00
CA VAL A 71 -10.17 3.44 -5.17
C VAL A 71 -11.42 3.47 -6.03
N ASP A 72 -12.52 2.91 -5.58
CA ASP A 72 -13.85 3.13 -6.17
C ASP A 72 -14.36 4.52 -5.76
N PRO A 73 -14.51 5.47 -6.72
CA PRO A 73 -14.94 6.82 -6.41
C PRO A 73 -16.32 6.89 -5.76
N LYS A 74 -17.22 5.97 -6.11
CA LYS A 74 -18.59 5.94 -5.55
C LYS A 74 -18.59 5.48 -4.09
N LYS A 75 -17.79 4.45 -3.78
CA LYS A 75 -17.63 3.98 -2.40
C LYS A 75 -17.01 5.07 -1.52
N LEU A 76 -15.93 5.71 -2.02
CA LEU A 76 -15.26 6.80 -1.31
C LEU A 76 -16.22 7.97 -1.07
N GLU A 77 -16.91 8.41 -2.12
CA GLU A 77 -17.86 9.53 -2.02
C GLU A 77 -19.00 9.23 -1.06
N LYS A 78 -19.51 8.00 -1.04
CA LYS A 78 -20.52 7.57 -0.07
C LYS A 78 -20.03 7.69 1.36
N VAL A 79 -18.82 7.20 1.67
CA VAL A 79 -18.24 7.31 3.02
C VAL A 79 -18.11 8.76 3.45
N LEU A 80 -17.63 9.62 2.54
CA LEU A 80 -17.45 11.05 2.83
C LEU A 80 -18.78 11.79 2.98
N ALA A 81 -19.78 11.48 2.16
CA ALA A 81 -21.11 12.11 2.26
C ALA A 81 -21.80 11.79 3.59
N GLU A 82 -21.60 10.58 4.11
CA GLU A 82 -22.23 10.13 5.36
C GLU A 82 -21.43 10.51 6.61
N ASN A 83 -20.09 10.71 6.51
CA ASN A 83 -19.20 10.78 7.66
C ASN A 83 -18.08 11.83 7.55
N ALA A 84 -18.24 12.88 6.76
CA ALA A 84 -17.15 13.83 6.50
C ALA A 84 -16.51 14.41 7.79
N ASP A 85 -17.30 14.69 8.80
CA ASP A 85 -16.87 15.22 10.10
C ASP A 85 -15.95 14.28 10.89
N LYS A 86 -16.05 12.96 10.63
CA LYS A 86 -15.26 11.91 11.27
C LYS A 86 -14.07 11.44 10.44
N VAL A 87 -13.90 11.94 9.20
CA VAL A 87 -12.80 11.56 8.32
C VAL A 87 -11.64 12.54 8.46
N PRO A 88 -10.53 12.15 9.12
CA PRO A 88 -9.36 13.02 9.27
C PRO A 88 -8.57 13.16 7.97
N PHE A 89 -8.47 12.09 7.19
CA PHE A 89 -7.81 12.03 5.88
C PHE A 89 -8.27 10.81 5.09
N ILE A 90 -7.96 10.79 3.79
CA ILE A 90 -8.10 9.64 2.91
C ILE A 90 -6.72 9.03 2.73
N ILE A 91 -6.59 7.69 2.73
CA ILE A 91 -5.31 7.03 2.46
C ILE A 91 -5.35 6.22 1.17
N VAL A 92 -4.31 6.33 0.35
CA VAL A 92 -4.15 5.54 -0.88
C VAL A 92 -2.83 4.78 -0.84
N THR A 93 -2.92 3.45 -0.87
CA THR A 93 -1.76 2.56 -0.90
C THR A 93 -1.30 2.34 -2.33
N VAL A 94 -0.06 2.68 -2.64
CA VAL A 94 0.57 2.56 -3.98
C VAL A 94 1.90 1.78 -3.91
N THR A 95 1.93 0.55 -4.50
CA THR A 95 0.84 -0.27 -5.02
C THR A 95 -0.01 -0.87 -3.91
N ASN A 96 -1.26 -1.21 -4.21
CA ASN A 96 -2.18 -1.82 -3.24
C ASN A 96 -1.80 -3.28 -2.96
N ASN A 97 -1.06 -3.51 -1.88
CA ASN A 97 -0.55 -4.84 -1.52
C ASN A 97 -1.68 -5.81 -1.17
N THR A 98 -2.67 -5.37 -0.40
CA THR A 98 -3.79 -6.21 0.05
C THR A 98 -4.69 -6.67 -1.10
N ALA A 99 -4.71 -5.94 -2.21
CA ALA A 99 -5.38 -6.36 -3.44
C ALA A 99 -4.49 -7.24 -4.36
N GLY A 100 -3.41 -7.82 -3.84
CA GLY A 100 -2.48 -8.65 -4.61
C GLY A 100 -1.43 -7.85 -5.38
N GLY A 101 -0.91 -6.76 -4.80
CA GLY A 101 0.13 -5.93 -5.41
C GLY A 101 -0.34 -5.13 -6.63
N GLN A 102 -1.62 -4.78 -6.66
CA GLN A 102 -2.24 -4.13 -7.82
C GLN A 102 -1.99 -2.61 -7.84
N PRO A 103 -1.64 -2.04 -9.00
CA PRO A 103 -1.37 -0.61 -9.12
C PRO A 103 -2.64 0.24 -9.12
N VAL A 104 -2.42 1.53 -8.80
CA VAL A 104 -3.40 2.62 -8.88
C VAL A 104 -3.05 3.48 -10.09
N SER A 105 -4.05 3.80 -10.93
CA SER A 105 -3.86 4.64 -12.11
C SER A 105 -3.70 6.12 -11.73
N MET A 106 -3.03 6.89 -12.58
CA MET A 106 -2.94 8.33 -12.43
C MET A 106 -4.32 8.99 -12.51
N GLN A 107 -5.17 8.48 -13.41
CA GLN A 107 -6.56 8.95 -13.53
C GLN A 107 -7.31 8.79 -12.20
N ASN A 108 -7.17 7.65 -11.54
CA ASN A 108 -7.83 7.41 -10.25
C ASN A 108 -7.27 8.33 -9.14
N LEU A 109 -5.97 8.62 -9.14
CA LEU A 109 -5.38 9.58 -8.19
C LEU A 109 -5.99 11.00 -8.38
N ARG A 110 -6.24 11.41 -9.64
CA ARG A 110 -6.95 12.68 -9.92
C ARG A 110 -8.38 12.67 -9.42
N GLU A 111 -9.10 11.57 -9.61
CA GLU A 111 -10.48 11.40 -9.13
C GLU A 111 -10.54 11.45 -7.60
N VAL A 112 -9.66 10.74 -6.91
CA VAL A 112 -9.55 10.78 -5.45
C VAL A 112 -9.25 12.20 -4.97
N ARG A 113 -8.32 12.92 -5.62
CA ARG A 113 -8.00 14.32 -5.28
C ARG A 113 -9.22 15.22 -5.45
N ALA A 114 -9.93 15.11 -6.56
CA ALA A 114 -11.14 15.92 -6.81
C ALA A 114 -12.25 15.66 -5.76
N ILE A 115 -12.45 14.39 -5.39
CA ILE A 115 -13.40 14.04 -4.31
C ILE A 115 -12.91 14.59 -2.97
N ALA A 116 -11.64 14.44 -2.65
CA ALA A 116 -11.07 14.96 -1.42
C ALA A 116 -11.24 16.49 -1.33
N ASP A 117 -10.98 17.21 -2.39
CA ASP A 117 -11.16 18.67 -2.47
C ASP A 117 -12.62 19.08 -2.26
N LYS A 118 -13.57 18.35 -2.88
CA LYS A 118 -15.01 18.59 -2.72
C LYS A 118 -15.45 18.52 -1.26
N TYR A 119 -14.86 17.63 -0.47
CA TYR A 119 -15.19 17.45 0.95
C TYR A 119 -14.19 18.12 1.90
N GLY A 120 -13.21 18.88 1.39
CA GLY A 120 -12.18 19.54 2.19
C GLY A 120 -11.28 18.56 2.94
N LYS A 121 -10.98 17.41 2.35
CA LYS A 121 -10.16 16.37 2.96
C LYS A 121 -8.75 16.33 2.39
N ARG A 122 -7.80 15.95 3.22
CA ARG A 122 -6.40 15.71 2.83
C ARG A 122 -6.20 14.26 2.43
N VAL A 123 -5.22 14.01 1.56
CA VAL A 123 -4.86 12.68 1.04
C VAL A 123 -3.46 12.30 1.49
N ILE A 124 -3.31 11.12 2.08
CA ILE A 124 -2.03 10.51 2.42
C ILE A 124 -1.78 9.34 1.46
N PHE A 125 -0.55 9.22 0.96
CA PHE A 125 -0.12 8.00 0.28
C PHE A 125 0.67 7.10 1.23
N ASP A 126 0.26 5.82 1.34
CA ASP A 126 1.20 4.76 1.72
C ASP A 126 2.04 4.46 0.49
N SER A 127 3.28 4.94 0.52
CA SER A 127 4.16 5.01 -0.65
C SER A 127 5.24 3.92 -0.65
N ALA A 128 5.00 2.83 0.05
CA ALA A 128 5.99 1.76 0.18
C ALA A 128 6.52 1.25 -1.17
N ARG A 129 5.67 1.27 -2.22
CA ARG A 129 5.99 0.80 -3.58
C ARG A 129 5.60 1.82 -4.66
N PHE A 130 5.92 3.07 -4.43
CA PHE A 130 5.56 4.16 -5.33
C PHE A 130 6.24 4.09 -6.71
N VAL A 131 7.46 3.57 -6.76
CA VAL A 131 8.21 3.39 -8.03
C VAL A 131 7.60 2.26 -8.85
N GLU A 132 7.23 1.16 -8.19
CA GLU A 132 6.49 0.06 -8.81
C GLU A 132 5.17 0.56 -9.41
N ASN A 133 4.43 1.37 -8.67
CA ASN A 133 3.19 1.97 -9.16
C ASN A 133 3.42 2.88 -10.38
N ALA A 134 4.47 3.72 -10.33
CA ALA A 134 4.85 4.58 -11.43
C ALA A 134 5.25 3.80 -12.70
N TYR A 135 5.93 2.67 -12.54
CA TYR A 135 6.24 1.78 -13.65
C TYR A 135 4.96 1.24 -14.32
N PHE A 136 3.97 0.82 -13.54
CA PHE A 136 2.71 0.35 -14.11
C PHE A 136 1.88 1.47 -14.76
N ILE A 137 1.91 2.68 -14.23
CA ILE A 137 1.33 3.85 -14.92
C ILE A 137 2.02 4.03 -16.27
N ARG A 138 3.35 4.03 -16.29
CA ARG A 138 4.13 4.17 -17.53
C ARG A 138 3.77 3.12 -18.59
N THR A 139 3.55 1.88 -18.17
CA THR A 139 3.38 0.73 -19.08
C THR A 139 1.95 0.40 -19.41
N ARG A 140 0.97 0.86 -18.63
CA ARG A 140 -0.44 0.47 -18.74
C ARG A 140 -1.40 1.65 -18.95
N GLU A 141 -0.98 2.89 -18.69
CA GLU A 141 -1.85 4.08 -18.82
C GLU A 141 -1.47 4.90 -20.06
N GLU A 142 -2.47 5.27 -20.86
CA GLU A 142 -2.26 6.05 -22.07
C GLU A 142 -1.64 7.41 -21.75
N GLY A 143 -0.69 7.86 -22.58
CA GLY A 143 -0.01 9.14 -22.43
C GLY A 143 1.19 9.14 -21.48
N TYR A 144 1.56 7.99 -20.89
CA TYR A 144 2.69 7.92 -19.96
C TYR A 144 3.92 7.15 -20.47
N ALA A 145 3.83 6.49 -21.61
CA ALA A 145 4.90 5.63 -22.14
C ALA A 145 6.26 6.35 -22.35
N ASP A 146 6.23 7.63 -22.70
CA ASP A 146 7.42 8.43 -22.96
C ASP A 146 7.92 9.21 -21.73
N LYS A 147 7.20 9.19 -20.62
CA LYS A 147 7.61 9.84 -19.38
C LYS A 147 8.63 9.00 -18.62
N THR A 148 9.56 9.66 -17.95
CA THR A 148 10.46 9.01 -17.00
C THR A 148 9.71 8.61 -15.74
N ILE A 149 10.22 7.61 -15.02
CA ILE A 149 9.67 7.20 -13.71
C ILE A 149 9.65 8.39 -12.74
N LYS A 150 10.71 9.22 -12.73
CA LYS A 150 10.79 10.42 -11.88
C LYS A 150 9.68 11.43 -12.16
N GLU A 151 9.35 11.66 -13.43
CA GLU A 151 8.25 12.56 -13.82
C GLU A 151 6.89 12.02 -13.37
N ILE A 152 6.65 10.71 -13.56
CA ILE A 152 5.42 10.07 -13.11
C ILE A 152 5.29 10.13 -11.58
N CYS A 153 6.37 9.83 -10.84
CA CYS A 153 6.38 9.96 -9.39
C CYS A 153 6.05 11.38 -8.92
N LYS A 154 6.64 12.40 -9.56
CA LYS A 154 6.34 13.80 -9.22
C LYS A 154 4.88 14.15 -9.45
N GLU A 155 4.29 13.67 -10.56
CA GLU A 155 2.87 13.87 -10.85
C GLU A 155 2.00 13.13 -9.82
N MET A 156 2.29 11.86 -9.50
CA MET A 156 1.58 11.11 -8.46
C MET A 156 1.55 11.89 -7.13
N PHE A 157 2.71 12.29 -6.63
CA PHE A 157 2.81 12.98 -5.35
C PHE A 157 2.20 14.39 -5.35
N SER A 158 1.93 14.98 -6.51
CA SER A 158 1.21 16.26 -6.57
C SER A 158 -0.24 16.16 -6.10
N TYR A 159 -0.82 14.96 -6.12
CA TYR A 159 -2.19 14.69 -5.64
C TYR A 159 -2.26 14.32 -4.16
N ALA A 160 -1.12 14.22 -3.45
CA ALA A 160 -1.06 13.90 -2.04
C ALA A 160 -0.69 15.12 -1.18
N ASP A 161 -1.25 15.19 0.01
CA ASP A 161 -0.92 16.17 1.05
C ASP A 161 0.24 15.70 1.92
N GLY A 162 0.42 14.39 2.02
CA GLY A 162 1.51 13.75 2.73
C GLY A 162 1.68 12.29 2.33
N MET A 163 2.72 11.68 2.87
CA MET A 163 3.02 10.27 2.63
C MET A 163 3.68 9.62 3.84
N THR A 164 3.50 8.30 3.96
CA THR A 164 4.34 7.42 4.77
C THR A 164 5.17 6.54 3.84
N MET A 165 6.39 6.23 4.23
CA MET A 165 7.30 5.41 3.45
C MET A 165 7.88 4.27 4.27
N SER A 166 7.78 3.05 3.74
CA SER A 166 8.56 1.91 4.18
C SER A 166 9.72 1.71 3.22
N SER A 167 10.88 2.23 3.58
CA SER A 167 12.05 2.28 2.69
C SER A 167 12.67 0.92 2.39
N LYS A 168 12.31 -0.12 3.14
CA LYS A 168 12.74 -1.51 2.91
C LYS A 168 12.18 -2.14 1.62
N LYS A 169 11.45 -1.38 0.84
CA LYS A 169 10.83 -1.76 -0.44
C LYS A 169 11.45 -0.91 -1.56
N ASP A 170 10.75 0.10 -2.01
CA ASP A 170 11.26 0.97 -3.09
C ASP A 170 12.39 1.92 -2.68
N GLY A 171 12.73 2.00 -1.40
CA GLY A 171 13.96 2.67 -0.95
C GLY A 171 15.24 1.85 -1.09
N LEU A 172 15.14 0.56 -1.50
CA LEU A 172 16.25 -0.39 -1.72
C LEU A 172 17.21 -0.52 -0.52
N VAL A 173 16.69 -0.43 0.70
CA VAL A 173 17.49 -0.51 1.94
C VAL A 173 16.96 -1.57 2.90
N ASN A 174 17.79 -2.00 3.83
CA ASN A 174 17.42 -2.97 4.86
C ASN A 174 16.63 -2.32 6.02
N MET A 175 16.81 -1.03 6.25
CA MET A 175 16.21 -0.26 7.33
C MET A 175 15.83 1.12 6.83
N GLY A 176 14.73 1.66 7.33
CA GLY A 176 14.35 3.04 7.06
C GLY A 176 12.87 3.22 6.73
N GLY A 177 12.42 4.39 7.01
CA GLY A 177 11.12 4.93 6.66
C GLY A 177 11.11 6.43 6.87
N PHE A 178 10.07 7.08 6.45
CA PHE A 178 9.87 8.50 6.73
C PHE A 178 8.40 8.91 6.51
N ILE A 179 8.06 10.03 7.11
CA ILE A 179 6.87 10.81 6.81
C ILE A 179 7.31 11.99 5.97
N ALA A 180 6.57 12.34 4.93
CA ALA A 180 6.75 13.62 4.26
C ALA A 180 5.37 14.29 4.04
N THR A 181 5.32 15.62 4.17
CA THR A 181 4.08 16.40 4.06
C THR A 181 4.31 17.81 3.55
N ARG A 182 3.26 18.42 2.98
CA ARG A 182 3.22 19.84 2.61
C ARG A 182 2.73 20.73 3.75
N HIS A 183 2.20 20.12 4.81
CA HIS A 183 1.48 20.80 5.88
C HIS A 183 2.30 20.90 7.17
N GLU A 184 2.59 22.11 7.59
CA GLU A 184 3.34 22.40 8.80
C GLU A 184 2.62 21.87 10.06
N ASP A 185 1.28 21.96 10.11
CA ASP A 185 0.49 21.46 11.23
C ASP A 185 0.65 19.94 11.41
N TRP A 186 0.74 19.17 10.32
CA TRP A 186 1.04 17.74 10.37
C TRP A 186 2.45 17.47 10.86
N TYR A 187 3.42 18.22 10.35
CA TYR A 187 4.82 18.09 10.75
C TYR A 187 5.00 18.39 12.23
N GLU A 188 4.51 19.54 12.72
CA GLU A 188 4.62 19.95 14.12
C GLU A 188 3.86 19.00 15.06
N GLY A 189 2.74 18.46 14.63
CA GLY A 189 2.00 17.45 15.38
C GLY A 189 2.73 16.11 15.47
N ALA A 190 3.19 15.57 14.35
CA ALA A 190 3.90 14.29 14.27
C ALA A 190 5.26 14.35 15.00
N LYS A 191 5.96 15.46 14.95
CA LYS A 191 7.24 15.72 15.61
C LYS A 191 7.20 15.39 17.11
N LYS A 192 6.09 15.68 17.78
CA LYS A 192 5.91 15.40 19.23
C LYS A 192 5.92 13.90 19.54
N PHE A 193 5.55 13.07 18.60
CA PHE A 193 5.54 11.61 18.74
C PHE A 193 6.82 10.96 18.20
N CYS A 194 7.54 11.61 17.28
CA CYS A 194 8.78 11.07 16.74
C CYS A 194 9.86 10.92 17.83
N ILE A 195 10.04 11.93 18.65
CA ILE A 195 11.10 11.94 19.68
C ILE A 195 10.96 10.78 20.68
N PRO A 196 9.79 10.51 21.30
CA PRO A 196 9.66 9.40 22.26
C PRO A 196 9.62 8.02 21.60
N PHE A 197 9.20 7.88 20.33
CA PHE A 197 9.06 6.58 19.68
C PHE A 197 10.25 6.18 18.83
N GLU A 198 10.90 7.15 18.16
CA GLU A 198 11.92 6.87 17.14
C GLU A 198 13.29 7.46 17.50
N GLY A 199 13.31 8.72 17.91
CA GLY A 199 14.50 9.50 18.20
C GLY A 199 14.39 10.92 17.62
N PHE A 200 15.53 11.62 17.56
CA PHE A 200 15.53 13.00 17.09
C PHE A 200 15.17 13.09 15.60
N LEU A 201 14.60 14.19 15.20
CA LEU A 201 14.12 14.48 13.84
C LEU A 201 15.23 14.44 12.77
N THR A 202 16.48 14.45 13.17
CA THR A 202 17.63 14.37 12.27
C THR A 202 17.95 12.95 11.81
N TYR A 203 17.47 11.91 12.54
CA TYR A 203 17.79 10.51 12.19
C TYR A 203 16.65 9.52 12.40
N GLY A 204 15.64 9.81 13.25
CA GLY A 204 14.46 8.96 13.43
C GLY A 204 14.74 7.49 13.73
N GLY A 205 15.73 7.21 14.60
CA GLY A 205 16.14 5.84 14.93
C GLY A 205 17.06 5.16 13.90
N MET A 206 17.42 5.83 12.82
CA MET A 206 18.37 5.32 11.82
C MET A 206 19.81 5.76 12.13
N ASN A 207 20.78 4.98 11.70
CA ASN A 207 22.19 5.42 11.68
C ASN A 207 22.52 6.13 10.36
N GLY A 208 23.64 6.85 10.31
CA GLY A 208 24.04 7.62 9.13
C GLY A 208 24.28 6.76 7.88
N ARG A 209 24.68 5.50 8.02
CA ARG A 209 24.87 4.59 6.87
C ARG A 209 23.52 4.24 6.22
N ASP A 210 22.50 3.96 7.03
CA ASP A 210 21.16 3.63 6.52
C ASP A 210 20.55 4.84 5.83
N MET A 211 20.74 6.05 6.37
CA MET A 211 20.28 7.29 5.74
C MET A 211 20.98 7.56 4.41
N ALA A 212 22.29 7.37 4.35
CA ALA A 212 23.05 7.53 3.11
C ALA A 212 22.64 6.47 2.07
N ALA A 213 22.48 5.21 2.48
CA ALA A 213 21.99 4.15 1.61
C ALA A 213 20.59 4.44 1.10
N LEU A 214 19.69 4.96 1.94
CA LEU A 214 18.34 5.34 1.54
C LEU A 214 18.34 6.44 0.49
N ALA A 215 19.20 7.45 0.63
CA ALA A 215 19.30 8.53 -0.35
C ALA A 215 19.73 8.00 -1.73
N VAL A 216 20.69 7.09 -1.77
CA VAL A 216 21.12 6.42 -3.01
C VAL A 216 20.02 5.51 -3.55
N GLY A 217 19.43 4.65 -2.72
CA GLY A 217 18.41 3.71 -3.16
C GLY A 217 17.14 4.36 -3.71
N LEU A 218 16.71 5.49 -3.15
CA LEU A 218 15.59 6.27 -3.68
C LEU A 218 15.89 6.85 -5.08
N ASP A 219 17.13 7.23 -5.34
CA ASP A 219 17.53 7.73 -6.66
C ASP A 219 17.67 6.58 -7.67
N GLU A 220 18.40 5.53 -7.32
CA GLU A 220 18.63 4.37 -8.20
C GLU A 220 17.34 3.65 -8.59
N ASN A 221 16.38 3.48 -7.67
CA ASN A 221 15.14 2.77 -7.99
C ASN A 221 14.24 3.55 -8.96
N THR A 222 14.41 4.87 -9.08
CA THR A 222 13.67 5.66 -10.07
C THR A 222 14.26 5.58 -11.49
N GLU A 223 15.37 4.88 -11.67
CA GLU A 223 15.88 4.53 -12.99
C GLU A 223 15.08 3.36 -13.56
N LEU A 224 14.66 3.48 -14.83
CA LEU A 224 13.76 2.50 -15.46
C LEU A 224 14.32 1.08 -15.43
N GLU A 225 15.61 0.91 -15.72
CA GLU A 225 16.27 -0.39 -15.77
C GLU A 225 16.21 -1.12 -14.42
N THR A 226 16.37 -0.38 -13.31
CA THR A 226 16.34 -0.94 -11.96
C THR A 226 14.97 -1.52 -11.63
N ILE A 227 13.91 -0.74 -11.78
CA ILE A 227 12.55 -1.19 -11.47
C ILE A 227 12.06 -2.26 -12.44
N GLU A 228 12.37 -2.13 -13.72
CA GLU A 228 12.00 -3.09 -14.75
C GLU A 228 12.63 -4.47 -14.49
N THR A 229 13.89 -4.50 -14.06
CA THR A 229 14.59 -5.77 -13.73
C THR A 229 13.82 -6.53 -12.65
N ARG A 230 13.41 -5.88 -11.58
CA ARG A 230 12.61 -6.50 -10.50
C ARG A 230 11.27 -7.02 -11.02
N ILE A 231 10.56 -6.20 -11.79
CA ILE A 231 9.23 -6.58 -12.29
C ILE A 231 9.32 -7.75 -13.27
N ARG A 232 10.33 -7.79 -14.13
CA ARG A 232 10.56 -8.93 -15.04
C ARG A 232 10.81 -10.25 -14.32
N GLN A 233 11.47 -10.23 -13.15
CA GLN A 233 11.64 -11.44 -12.33
C GLN A 233 10.30 -11.99 -11.85
N VAL A 234 9.39 -11.12 -11.41
CA VAL A 234 8.04 -11.51 -10.98
C VAL A 234 7.22 -12.02 -12.18
N GLN A 235 7.31 -11.35 -13.33
CA GLN A 235 6.66 -11.80 -14.57
C GLN A 235 7.18 -13.16 -15.05
N TYR A 236 8.47 -13.42 -14.89
CA TYR A 236 9.05 -14.74 -15.21
C TYR A 236 8.46 -15.83 -14.33
N LEU A 237 8.34 -15.61 -13.03
CA LEU A 237 7.71 -16.54 -12.11
C LEU A 237 6.23 -16.75 -12.46
N ALA A 238 5.50 -15.67 -12.79
CA ALA A 238 4.11 -15.75 -13.23
C ALA A 238 3.95 -16.63 -14.46
N ALA A 239 4.81 -16.44 -15.47
CA ALA A 239 4.80 -17.29 -16.67
C ALA A 239 5.05 -18.76 -16.35
N LYS A 240 5.91 -19.06 -15.36
CA LYS A 240 6.12 -20.45 -14.90
C LYS A 240 4.88 -21.02 -14.21
N LEU A 241 4.19 -20.25 -13.41
CA LEU A 241 2.92 -20.70 -12.79
C LEU A 241 1.84 -20.94 -13.84
N ASP A 242 1.80 -20.12 -14.90
CA ASP A 242 0.89 -20.32 -16.04
C ASP A 242 1.15 -21.67 -16.75
N GLU A 243 2.41 -22.07 -16.92
CA GLU A 243 2.78 -23.38 -17.51
C GLU A 243 2.19 -24.55 -16.70
N TYR A 244 2.01 -24.38 -15.40
CA TYR A 244 1.45 -25.40 -14.50
C TYR A 244 -0.03 -25.19 -14.16
N GLY A 245 -0.66 -24.14 -14.73
CA GLY A 245 -2.08 -23.85 -14.49
C GLY A 245 -2.37 -23.39 -13.06
N ILE A 246 -1.39 -22.83 -12.35
CA ILE A 246 -1.57 -22.33 -10.97
C ILE A 246 -2.22 -20.94 -11.03
N PRO A 247 -3.43 -20.77 -10.45
CA PRO A 247 -4.11 -19.48 -10.44
C PRO A 247 -3.46 -18.50 -9.46
N TYR A 248 -3.36 -17.24 -9.87
CA TYR A 248 -2.87 -16.13 -9.05
C TYR A 248 -3.60 -14.84 -9.42
N GLN A 249 -3.46 -13.79 -8.61
CA GLN A 249 -4.04 -12.48 -8.87
C GLN A 249 -3.50 -11.87 -10.17
N ARG A 250 -4.39 -11.69 -11.16
CA ARG A 250 -4.09 -11.15 -12.48
C ARG A 250 -4.56 -9.70 -12.62
N PRO A 251 -3.89 -8.89 -13.46
CA PRO A 251 -2.55 -9.15 -13.99
C PRO A 251 -1.52 -9.17 -12.86
N VAL A 252 -0.38 -9.84 -13.08
CA VAL A 252 0.66 -9.92 -12.06
C VAL A 252 1.17 -8.54 -11.63
N GLY A 253 1.41 -8.38 -10.32
CA GLY A 253 2.05 -7.20 -9.75
C GLY A 253 3.56 -7.16 -9.96
N GLY A 254 4.26 -6.29 -9.24
CA GLY A 254 5.68 -6.02 -9.48
C GLY A 254 6.64 -6.51 -8.40
N HIS A 255 6.17 -7.05 -7.28
CA HIS A 255 7.04 -7.43 -6.15
C HIS A 255 6.81 -8.84 -5.62
N ALA A 256 5.71 -9.47 -5.95
CA ALA A 256 5.38 -10.83 -5.51
C ALA A 256 4.34 -11.46 -6.45
N ILE A 257 4.23 -12.79 -6.37
CA ILE A 257 3.07 -13.53 -6.89
C ILE A 257 2.11 -13.75 -5.73
N PHE A 258 0.85 -13.48 -5.99
CA PHE A 258 -0.24 -13.69 -5.04
C PHE A 258 -1.09 -14.85 -5.57
N VAL A 259 -0.78 -16.06 -5.09
CA VAL A 259 -1.46 -17.28 -5.51
C VAL A 259 -2.88 -17.29 -4.94
N ASP A 260 -3.87 -17.60 -5.77
CA ASP A 260 -5.27 -17.72 -5.36
C ASP A 260 -5.47 -19.06 -4.63
N ALA A 261 -5.35 -19.02 -3.31
CA ALA A 261 -5.37 -20.23 -2.51
C ALA A 261 -6.75 -20.90 -2.46
N ASP A 262 -7.83 -20.15 -2.53
CA ASP A 262 -9.20 -20.69 -2.63
C ASP A 262 -9.39 -21.57 -3.89
N ARG A 263 -8.64 -21.25 -4.96
CA ARG A 263 -8.70 -22.03 -6.22
C ARG A 263 -7.67 -23.17 -6.28
N VAL A 264 -6.54 -23.02 -5.60
CA VAL A 264 -5.49 -24.06 -5.54
C VAL A 264 -5.89 -25.17 -4.58
N LEU A 265 -6.53 -24.83 -3.48
CA LEU A 265 -6.96 -25.72 -2.40
C LEU A 265 -8.49 -25.68 -2.25
N ASP A 266 -9.23 -25.87 -3.34
CA ASP A 266 -10.69 -25.79 -3.40
C ASP A 266 -11.40 -26.80 -2.50
N GLN A 267 -10.69 -27.86 -2.06
CA GLN A 267 -11.14 -28.85 -1.10
C GLN A 267 -10.99 -28.41 0.37
N VAL A 268 -10.24 -27.33 0.66
CA VAL A 268 -10.05 -26.82 2.03
C VAL A 268 -11.14 -25.80 2.35
N PRO A 269 -11.95 -26.01 3.41
CA PRO A 269 -12.95 -25.04 3.82
C PRO A 269 -12.32 -23.69 4.15
N LYS A 270 -13.02 -22.60 3.88
CA LYS A 270 -12.51 -21.22 4.13
C LYS A 270 -12.16 -20.97 5.59
N GLU A 271 -12.90 -21.59 6.50
CA GLU A 271 -12.67 -21.53 7.95
C GLU A 271 -11.37 -22.24 8.39
N GLU A 272 -10.76 -23.01 7.52
CA GLU A 272 -9.46 -23.65 7.71
C GLU A 272 -8.32 -22.89 7.02
N PHE A 273 -8.58 -21.67 6.53
CA PHE A 273 -7.62 -20.73 6.02
C PHE A 273 -6.71 -21.30 4.89
N PRO A 274 -7.24 -21.50 3.67
CA PRO A 274 -6.50 -22.10 2.54
C PRO A 274 -5.13 -21.47 2.26
N ALA A 275 -4.99 -20.13 2.27
CA ALA A 275 -3.70 -19.48 2.02
C ALA A 275 -2.67 -19.77 3.11
N GLN A 276 -3.07 -19.80 4.37
CA GLN A 276 -2.17 -20.21 5.47
C GLN A 276 -1.77 -21.67 5.34
N THR A 277 -2.71 -22.54 4.98
CA THR A 277 -2.45 -23.97 4.73
C THR A 277 -1.46 -24.13 3.58
N LEU A 278 -1.67 -23.44 2.45
CA LEU A 278 -0.75 -23.45 1.31
C LEU A 278 0.66 -22.98 1.71
N ALA A 279 0.78 -21.90 2.47
CA ALA A 279 2.07 -21.38 2.93
C ALA A 279 2.82 -22.40 3.82
N ILE A 280 2.11 -23.14 4.67
CA ILE A 280 2.69 -24.19 5.52
C ILE A 280 3.18 -25.37 4.68
N GLU A 281 2.34 -25.87 3.77
CA GLU A 281 2.68 -27.01 2.91
C GLU A 281 3.86 -26.69 2.00
N LEU A 282 3.91 -25.49 1.38
CA LEU A 282 5.04 -25.04 0.58
C LEU A 282 6.34 -25.01 1.37
N TYR A 283 6.27 -24.65 2.65
CA TYR A 283 7.45 -24.65 3.51
C TYR A 283 7.91 -26.06 3.87
N ILE A 284 6.99 -26.96 4.20
CA ILE A 284 7.30 -28.35 4.56
C ILE A 284 7.88 -29.11 3.36
N GLU A 285 7.25 -29.00 2.20
CA GLU A 285 7.62 -29.78 1.01
C GLU A 285 8.84 -29.24 0.28
N ALA A 286 9.01 -27.91 0.23
CA ALA A 286 10.02 -27.28 -0.61
C ALA A 286 10.94 -26.26 0.09
N GLY A 287 10.74 -26.00 1.37
CA GLY A 287 11.47 -24.94 2.08
C GLY A 287 11.16 -23.54 1.57
N VAL A 288 10.07 -23.35 0.83
CA VAL A 288 9.64 -22.08 0.28
C VAL A 288 8.77 -21.38 1.31
N ARG A 289 9.22 -20.23 1.80
CA ARG A 289 8.46 -19.41 2.74
C ARG A 289 7.48 -18.50 2.01
N GLY A 290 6.19 -18.78 2.18
CA GLY A 290 5.09 -17.89 1.81
C GLY A 290 4.65 -16.96 2.94
N CYS A 291 3.72 -16.06 2.63
CA CYS A 291 3.02 -15.21 3.59
C CYS A 291 1.56 -15.09 3.15
N GLU A 292 0.65 -15.45 4.02
CA GLU A 292 -0.78 -15.28 3.78
C GLU A 292 -1.13 -13.78 3.75
N ILE A 293 -1.95 -13.39 2.80
CA ILE A 293 -2.62 -12.08 2.73
C ILE A 293 -4.08 -12.33 2.35
N GLY A 294 -4.90 -12.63 3.33
CA GLY A 294 -6.27 -13.02 3.06
C GLY A 294 -7.12 -13.04 4.31
N TYR A 295 -7.74 -14.16 4.58
CA TYR A 295 -8.75 -14.30 5.63
C TYR A 295 -8.23 -14.00 7.04
N ILE A 296 -7.00 -14.36 7.36
CA ILE A 296 -6.42 -14.08 8.69
C ILE A 296 -6.02 -12.62 8.79
N LEU A 297 -5.31 -12.11 7.76
CA LEU A 297 -4.64 -10.82 7.84
C LEU A 297 -5.55 -9.65 7.49
N ALA A 298 -6.36 -9.77 6.44
CA ALA A 298 -7.05 -8.64 5.83
C ALA A 298 -8.59 -8.70 5.92
N ASP A 299 -9.20 -9.88 5.88
CA ASP A 299 -10.65 -10.01 5.72
C ASP A 299 -11.41 -10.05 7.05
N ARG A 300 -11.32 -8.97 7.82
CA ARG A 300 -12.09 -8.81 9.06
C ARG A 300 -13.09 -7.67 8.95
N ASP A 301 -14.24 -7.87 9.61
CA ASP A 301 -15.22 -6.81 9.77
C ASP A 301 -14.63 -5.65 10.58
N PRO A 302 -14.73 -4.40 10.13
CA PRO A 302 -14.12 -3.25 10.80
C PRO A 302 -14.77 -2.93 12.16
N VAL A 303 -15.98 -3.43 12.42
CA VAL A 303 -16.72 -3.17 13.66
C VAL A 303 -16.67 -4.37 14.61
N THR A 304 -17.07 -5.58 14.15
CA THR A 304 -17.11 -6.78 14.98
C THR A 304 -15.74 -7.43 15.15
N ARG A 305 -14.80 -7.18 14.24
CA ARG A 305 -13.46 -7.78 14.17
C ARG A 305 -13.47 -9.29 13.83
N GLU A 306 -14.60 -9.84 13.50
CA GLU A 306 -14.73 -11.23 13.05
C GLU A 306 -14.31 -11.40 11.59
N ASN A 307 -13.76 -12.57 11.24
CA ASN A 307 -13.43 -12.91 9.87
C ASN A 307 -14.71 -13.05 9.04
N ARG A 308 -14.74 -12.45 7.86
CA ARG A 308 -15.91 -12.44 6.97
C ARG A 308 -15.88 -13.54 5.93
N PHE A 309 -14.70 -14.10 5.61
CA PHE A 309 -14.47 -15.11 4.57
C PHE A 309 -15.07 -14.73 3.20
N GLY A 310 -15.12 -13.43 2.91
CA GLY A 310 -15.72 -12.90 1.69
C GLY A 310 -14.75 -12.09 0.82
N GLY A 311 -13.50 -11.94 1.28
CA GLY A 311 -12.42 -11.29 0.58
C GLY A 311 -11.61 -12.24 -0.31
N LEU A 312 -10.39 -11.81 -0.63
CA LEU A 312 -9.38 -12.65 -1.27
C LEU A 312 -8.65 -13.50 -0.23
N ASP A 313 -8.20 -14.69 -0.61
CA ASP A 313 -7.27 -15.52 0.15
C ASP A 313 -6.04 -15.83 -0.72
N LEU A 314 -4.98 -15.04 -0.50
CA LEU A 314 -3.80 -14.98 -1.38
C LEU A 314 -2.52 -15.41 -0.64
#